data_9d454e92bc60aeaf3f7f583fc0c7490a
#
_entry.id   9d454e92bc60aeaf3f7f583fc0c7490a
#
_cell.length_a   1.000
_cell.length_b   1.000
_cell.length_c   1.000
_cell.angle_alpha   90.00
_cell.angle_beta   90.00
_cell.angle_gamma   90.00
#
_symmetry.space_group_name_H-M   'P 1'
#
loop_
_entity.id
_entity.type
_entity.pdbx_description
1 polymer ?
#
loop_
_entity_poly.entity_id
_entity_poly.type
_entity_poly.pdbx_seq_one_letter_code
_entity_poly.pdbx_strand_id
1 'polypeptide(L)'
;MGKSAFPESRGAVQAPEFDLIPDVLKARALWCCWKGEKRPTRVAGGRLLTGSIHIPQHWLPFDEAAHNSHTYGGWGIGMLLNGDGLVAIDIDGCVHDGEPSPESLAVMRDHGVGYVEFSPSGTGLHGYGFADLRGIKKTRFTLCGIKVEIYSHSRFMTVT
;
A
#
# COMPACT_ATOMS: atom_id res chain seq x y z
N MET A 1 -15.70 4.89 30.70
CA MET A 1 -15.57 3.61 29.98
C MET A 1 -15.63 3.90 28.48
N GLY A 2 -14.46 4.06 27.83
CA GLY A 2 -14.36 4.33 26.39
C GLY A 2 -14.47 3.03 25.62
N LYS A 3 -15.42 2.93 24.72
CA LYS A 3 -15.53 1.81 23.77
C LYS A 3 -14.37 1.87 22.81
N SER A 4 -13.60 0.79 22.73
CA SER A 4 -12.57 0.55 21.72
C SER A 4 -13.19 0.74 20.33
N ALA A 5 -12.59 1.62 19.51
CA ALA A 5 -13.07 1.97 18.18
C ALA A 5 -12.62 0.99 17.08
N PHE A 6 -12.22 -0.23 17.45
CA PHE A 6 -11.86 -1.26 16.48
C PHE A 6 -13.07 -2.19 16.30
N PRO A 7 -13.55 -2.40 15.06
CA PRO A 7 -14.59 -3.38 14.80
C PRO A 7 -14.01 -4.79 15.02
N GLU A 8 -14.56 -5.52 15.97
CA GLU A 8 -14.15 -6.87 16.40
C GLU A 8 -14.40 -7.99 15.37
N SER A 9 -14.55 -7.72 14.09
CA SER A 9 -14.91 -8.76 13.10
C SER A 9 -14.34 -8.62 11.69
N ARG A 10 -13.32 -7.78 11.48
CA ARG A 10 -12.50 -7.84 10.27
C ARG A 10 -11.11 -8.24 10.69
N GLY A 11 -10.49 -9.19 9.99
CA GLY A 11 -9.15 -9.67 10.28
C GLY A 11 -8.25 -8.52 10.72
N ALA A 12 -7.47 -8.70 11.77
CA ALA A 12 -6.66 -7.64 12.36
C ALA A 12 -5.82 -6.98 11.27
N VAL A 13 -5.96 -5.65 11.13
CA VAL A 13 -5.07 -4.88 10.26
C VAL A 13 -3.66 -5.08 10.79
N GLN A 14 -2.78 -5.62 9.95
CA GLN A 14 -1.38 -5.86 10.34
C GLN A 14 -0.71 -4.52 10.63
N ALA A 15 -0.01 -4.43 11.75
CA ALA A 15 0.77 -3.24 12.08
C ALA A 15 1.92 -3.09 11.07
N PRO A 16 2.19 -1.88 10.57
CA PRO A 16 3.26 -1.67 9.60
C PRO A 16 4.63 -2.02 10.18
N GLU A 17 5.39 -2.85 9.45
CA GLU A 17 6.79 -3.17 9.75
C GLU A 17 7.73 -2.24 8.98
N PHE A 18 7.78 -0.97 9.36
CA PHE A 18 8.49 0.08 8.63
C PHE A 18 9.97 -0.21 8.38
N ASP A 19 10.61 -1.01 9.24
CA ASP A 19 12.02 -1.35 9.09
C ASP A 19 12.29 -2.26 7.90
N LEU A 20 11.30 -3.07 7.50
CA LEU A 20 11.40 -3.98 6.37
C LEU A 20 11.17 -3.32 5.01
N ILE A 21 10.65 -2.10 4.99
CA ILE A 21 10.43 -1.35 3.74
C ILE A 21 11.79 -0.99 3.12
N PRO A 22 12.05 -1.33 1.84
CA PRO A 22 13.33 -1.02 1.20
C PRO A 22 13.65 0.47 1.13
N ASP A 23 14.92 0.81 1.28
CA ASP A 23 15.39 2.20 1.24
C ASP A 23 15.06 2.91 -0.08
N VAL A 24 15.05 2.18 -1.20
CA VAL A 24 14.66 2.72 -2.50
C VAL A 24 13.20 3.22 -2.54
N LEU A 25 12.33 2.64 -1.73
CA LEU A 25 10.95 3.11 -1.55
C LEU A 25 10.91 4.26 -0.54
N LYS A 26 11.62 4.14 0.59
CA LYS A 26 11.71 5.18 1.63
C LYS A 26 12.25 6.50 1.10
N ALA A 27 13.20 6.46 0.16
CA ALA A 27 13.80 7.65 -0.46
C ALA A 27 12.83 8.52 -1.28
N ARG A 28 11.61 8.06 -1.51
CA ARG A 28 10.60 8.77 -2.30
C ARG A 28 9.77 9.70 -1.41
N ALA A 29 9.59 10.95 -1.83
CA ALA A 29 8.72 11.92 -1.14
C ALA A 29 7.25 11.82 -1.63
N LEU A 30 6.70 10.60 -1.65
CA LEU A 30 5.36 10.29 -2.17
C LEU A 30 4.51 9.52 -1.15
N TRP A 31 4.80 9.72 0.14
CA TRP A 31 4.15 9.03 1.23
C TRP A 31 3.04 9.85 1.88
N CYS A 32 2.06 9.19 2.45
CA CYS A 32 1.13 9.77 3.40
C CYS A 32 0.57 8.71 4.36
N CYS A 33 -0.04 9.14 5.44
CA CYS A 33 -0.82 8.25 6.29
C CYS A 33 -2.14 7.87 5.62
N TRP A 34 -2.74 6.79 6.09
CA TRP A 34 -4.13 6.45 5.77
C TRP A 34 -4.92 6.09 7.02
N LYS A 35 -6.25 6.18 6.90
CA LYS A 35 -7.20 5.83 7.95
C LYS A 35 -8.53 5.43 7.32
N GLY A 36 -9.26 4.52 7.99
CA GLY A 36 -10.57 4.07 7.52
C GLY A 36 -10.49 3.21 6.25
N GLU A 37 -11.15 3.62 5.19
CA GLU A 37 -11.25 2.87 3.93
C GLU A 37 -9.99 2.94 3.05
N LYS A 38 -8.79 2.89 3.65
CA LYS A 38 -7.50 3.03 2.94
C LYS A 38 -7.40 4.34 2.16
N ARG A 39 -7.99 5.41 2.69
CA ARG A 39 -7.94 6.73 2.06
C ARG A 39 -6.71 7.51 2.53
N PRO A 40 -5.99 8.16 1.62
CA PRO A 40 -4.88 9.03 1.99
C PRO A 40 -5.36 10.16 2.90
N THR A 41 -4.51 10.54 3.84
CA THR A 41 -4.78 11.62 4.79
C THR A 41 -3.70 12.68 4.75
N ARG A 42 -4.02 13.88 5.27
CA ARG A 42 -3.09 14.96 5.54
C ARG A 42 -3.25 15.43 6.98
N VAL A 43 -2.22 16.01 7.55
CA VAL A 43 -2.30 16.64 8.88
C VAL A 43 -2.73 18.10 8.73
N ALA A 44 -3.75 18.50 9.49
CA ALA A 44 -4.11 19.90 9.64
C ALA A 44 -4.76 20.12 11.01
N GLY A 45 -4.35 21.19 11.71
CA GLY A 45 -4.86 21.50 13.04
C GLY A 45 -4.64 20.36 14.06
N GLY A 46 -3.49 19.67 13.98
CA GLY A 46 -3.14 18.58 14.91
C GLY A 46 -3.97 17.30 14.75
N ARG A 47 -4.57 17.07 13.60
CA ARG A 47 -5.38 15.86 13.32
C ARG A 47 -5.28 15.41 11.87
N LEU A 48 -5.59 14.13 11.62
CA LEU A 48 -5.69 13.59 10.28
C LEU A 48 -7.03 13.97 9.63
N LEU A 49 -6.96 14.57 8.46
CA LEU A 49 -8.09 14.88 7.59
C LEU A 49 -7.92 14.15 6.26
N THR A 50 -8.98 14.04 5.48
CA THR A 50 -8.92 13.46 4.13
C THR A 50 -7.90 14.22 3.28
N GLY A 51 -6.98 13.48 2.68
CA GLY A 51 -6.01 13.94 1.70
C GLY A 51 -6.49 13.70 0.27
N SER A 52 -5.65 14.07 -0.69
CA SER A 52 -5.92 13.85 -2.11
C SER A 52 -4.65 13.45 -2.84
N ILE A 53 -4.78 12.48 -3.75
CA ILE A 53 -3.70 12.06 -4.65
C ILE A 53 -3.37 13.12 -5.73
N HIS A 54 -4.18 14.14 -5.87
CA HIS A 54 -4.00 15.19 -6.87
C HIS A 54 -3.39 16.48 -6.31
N ILE A 55 -3.08 16.50 -5.01
CA ILE A 55 -2.51 17.67 -4.34
C ILE A 55 -1.10 17.32 -3.85
N PRO A 56 -0.03 17.80 -4.54
CA PRO A 56 1.35 17.47 -4.18
C PRO A 56 1.73 17.80 -2.74
N GLN A 57 1.14 18.86 -2.15
CA GLN A 57 1.38 19.27 -0.77
C GLN A 57 0.86 18.27 0.28
N HIS A 58 0.10 17.28 -0.13
CA HIS A 58 -0.36 16.20 0.75
C HIS A 58 0.64 15.02 0.83
N TRP A 59 1.68 15.04 0.00
CA TRP A 59 2.68 13.97 -0.08
C TRP A 59 3.95 14.37 0.65
N LEU A 60 4.47 13.46 1.44
CA LEU A 60 5.50 13.70 2.45
C LEU A 60 6.69 12.77 2.21
N PRO A 61 7.86 13.12 2.74
CA PRO A 61 8.93 12.15 2.97
C PRO A 61 8.44 11.01 3.87
N PHE A 62 9.07 9.85 3.73
CA PHE A 62 8.73 8.64 4.48
C PHE A 62 8.67 8.86 5.99
N ASP A 63 9.73 9.44 6.58
CA ASP A 63 9.83 9.65 8.03
C ASP A 63 8.72 10.54 8.57
N GLU A 64 8.33 11.57 7.81
CA GLU A 64 7.24 12.46 8.19
C GLU A 64 5.88 11.75 8.13
N ALA A 65 5.64 10.94 7.11
CA ALA A 65 4.41 10.14 7.01
C ALA A 65 4.32 9.10 8.13
N ALA A 66 5.42 8.41 8.44
CA ALA A 66 5.52 7.46 9.55
C ALA A 66 5.26 8.14 10.89
N HIS A 67 5.93 9.27 11.15
CA HIS A 67 5.70 10.08 12.35
C HIS A 67 4.24 10.52 12.49
N ASN A 68 3.66 11.03 11.41
CA ASN A 68 2.27 11.50 11.40
C ASN A 68 1.27 10.36 11.64
N SER A 69 1.52 9.18 11.08
CA SER A 69 0.70 7.99 11.33
C SER A 69 0.69 7.64 12.81
N HIS A 70 1.87 7.58 13.43
CA HIS A 70 2.00 7.28 14.86
C HIS A 70 1.36 8.35 15.74
N THR A 71 1.66 9.62 15.47
CA THR A 71 1.28 10.75 16.35
C THR A 71 -0.22 11.07 16.29
N TYR A 72 -0.83 10.97 15.12
CA TYR A 72 -2.21 11.40 14.92
C TYR A 72 -3.21 10.26 14.74
N GLY A 73 -2.80 9.02 15.04
CA GLY A 73 -3.68 7.85 15.05
C GLY A 73 -4.09 7.40 13.65
N GLY A 74 -3.15 7.40 12.72
CA GLY A 74 -3.27 6.71 11.44
C GLY A 74 -3.28 5.18 11.63
N TRP A 75 -3.78 4.46 10.63
CA TRP A 75 -3.77 3.01 10.63
C TRP A 75 -2.52 2.45 9.92
N GLY A 76 -1.80 3.28 9.21
CA GLY A 76 -0.58 2.95 8.50
C GLY A 76 -0.17 4.06 7.55
N ILE A 77 0.76 3.75 6.70
CA ILE A 77 1.26 4.62 5.63
C ILE A 77 1.00 4.01 4.28
N GLY A 78 1.15 4.79 3.24
CA GLY A 78 1.05 4.34 1.87
C GLY A 78 1.71 5.31 0.93
N MET A 79 1.81 4.91 -0.31
CA MET A 79 2.59 5.62 -1.31
C MET A 79 1.74 5.95 -2.55
N LEU A 80 1.98 7.11 -3.14
CA LEU A 80 1.43 7.48 -4.43
C LEU A 80 2.25 6.87 -5.56
N LEU A 81 1.56 6.30 -6.52
CA LEU A 81 2.12 5.95 -7.82
C LEU A 81 1.86 7.13 -8.78
N ASN A 82 2.93 7.77 -9.25
CA ASN A 82 2.87 9.00 -10.04
C ASN A 82 3.37 8.84 -11.48
N GLY A 83 3.66 7.62 -11.92
CA GLY A 83 4.12 7.32 -13.28
C GLY A 83 5.63 7.45 -13.47
N ASP A 84 6.41 7.50 -12.41
CA ASP A 84 7.87 7.67 -12.43
C ASP A 84 8.65 6.35 -12.51
N GLY A 85 7.99 5.27 -12.92
CA GLY A 85 8.58 3.94 -13.09
C GLY A 85 8.32 2.99 -11.93
N LEU A 86 7.84 3.46 -10.78
CA LEU A 86 7.38 2.58 -9.71
C LEU A 86 6.05 1.94 -10.11
N VAL A 87 5.97 0.63 -9.92
CA VAL A 87 4.80 -0.20 -10.21
C VAL A 87 4.40 -0.96 -8.97
N ALA A 88 3.11 -1.05 -8.71
CA ALA A 88 2.55 -1.92 -7.70
C ALA A 88 1.71 -3.03 -8.34
N ILE A 89 1.85 -4.23 -7.79
CA ILE A 89 1.00 -5.39 -8.07
C ILE A 89 0.13 -5.65 -6.86
N ASP A 90 -1.17 -5.85 -7.10
CA ASP A 90 -2.16 -6.14 -6.06
C ASP A 90 -2.86 -7.47 -6.41
N ILE A 91 -2.83 -8.40 -5.48
CA ILE A 91 -3.47 -9.72 -5.60
C ILE A 91 -4.35 -9.95 -4.38
N ASP A 92 -5.65 -9.79 -4.58
CA ASP A 92 -6.65 -10.02 -3.53
C ASP A 92 -6.95 -11.50 -3.33
N GLY A 93 -7.25 -11.89 -2.07
CA GLY A 93 -7.77 -13.21 -1.74
C GLY A 93 -6.82 -14.36 -2.02
N CYS A 94 -5.52 -14.12 -2.06
CA CYS A 94 -4.51 -15.15 -2.35
C CYS A 94 -3.79 -15.70 -1.10
N VAL A 95 -4.20 -15.25 0.08
CA VAL A 95 -3.65 -15.70 1.36
C VAL A 95 -4.72 -16.46 2.12
N HIS A 96 -4.41 -17.70 2.51
CA HIS A 96 -5.29 -18.60 3.25
C HIS A 96 -4.53 -19.14 4.47
N ASP A 97 -5.14 -19.04 5.65
CA ASP A 97 -4.51 -19.46 6.92
C ASP A 97 -3.12 -18.83 7.18
N GLY A 98 -2.92 -17.58 6.69
CA GLY A 98 -1.65 -16.87 6.81
C GLY A 98 -0.60 -17.23 5.75
N GLU A 99 -0.91 -18.14 4.84
CA GLU A 99 0.02 -18.60 3.80
C GLU A 99 -0.41 -18.10 2.41
N PRO A 100 0.47 -17.40 1.67
CA PRO A 100 0.22 -17.03 0.28
C PRO A 100 0.13 -18.25 -0.64
N SER A 101 -0.74 -18.20 -1.64
CA SER A 101 -0.82 -19.26 -2.63
C SER A 101 0.49 -19.36 -3.46
N PRO A 102 0.92 -20.58 -3.87
CA PRO A 102 2.10 -20.76 -4.71
C PRO A 102 2.04 -19.94 -6.00
N GLU A 103 0.85 -19.84 -6.61
CA GLU A 103 0.62 -19.08 -7.83
C GLU A 103 0.85 -17.58 -7.63
N SER A 104 0.41 -17.01 -6.49
CA SER A 104 0.64 -15.60 -6.17
C SER A 104 2.12 -15.30 -5.98
N LEU A 105 2.84 -16.16 -5.28
CA LEU A 105 4.29 -16.04 -5.12
C LEU A 105 5.03 -16.18 -6.46
N ALA A 106 4.58 -17.09 -7.34
CA ALA A 106 5.13 -17.23 -8.68
C ALA A 106 4.95 -15.96 -9.51
N VAL A 107 3.76 -15.36 -9.49
CA VAL A 107 3.51 -14.08 -10.18
C VAL A 107 4.47 -13.00 -9.67
N MET A 108 4.63 -12.83 -8.35
CA MET A 108 5.53 -11.81 -7.80
C MET A 108 6.98 -12.04 -8.23
N ARG A 109 7.49 -13.27 -8.11
CA ARG A 109 8.86 -13.65 -8.51
C ARG A 109 9.10 -13.46 -10.00
N ASP A 110 8.20 -13.97 -10.84
CA ASP A 110 8.42 -14.08 -12.30
C ASP A 110 8.26 -12.72 -13.00
N HIS A 111 7.67 -11.70 -12.32
CA HIS A 111 7.52 -10.34 -12.83
C HIS A 111 8.47 -9.33 -12.19
N GLY A 112 9.54 -9.81 -11.57
CA GLY A 112 10.62 -8.93 -11.08
C GLY A 112 10.23 -8.01 -9.94
N VAL A 113 9.29 -8.44 -9.09
CA VAL A 113 8.90 -7.70 -7.90
C VAL A 113 10.04 -7.71 -6.88
N GLY A 114 10.49 -6.54 -6.47
CA GLY A 114 11.62 -6.39 -5.55
C GLY A 114 11.24 -6.39 -4.07
N TYR A 115 9.98 -6.11 -3.75
CA TYR A 115 9.45 -6.10 -2.39
C TYR A 115 8.01 -6.61 -2.39
N VAL A 116 7.71 -7.55 -1.53
CA VAL A 116 6.36 -8.15 -1.38
C VAL A 116 5.96 -8.09 0.08
N GLU A 117 4.71 -7.75 0.34
CA GLU A 117 4.12 -7.67 1.66
C GLU A 117 2.70 -8.24 1.67
N PHE A 118 2.20 -8.56 2.85
CA PHE A 118 0.77 -8.80 3.01
C PHE A 118 -0.01 -7.51 2.85
N SER A 119 -1.18 -7.57 2.21
CA SER A 119 -2.08 -6.43 2.22
C SER A 119 -2.60 -6.15 3.64
N PRO A 120 -3.04 -4.92 3.97
CA PRO A 120 -3.52 -4.59 5.31
C PRO A 120 -4.68 -5.46 5.82
N SER A 121 -5.39 -6.16 4.94
CA SER A 121 -6.41 -7.13 5.33
C SER A 121 -5.86 -8.49 5.76
N GLY A 122 -4.58 -8.76 5.46
CA GLY A 122 -3.95 -10.06 5.67
C GLY A 122 -4.41 -11.16 4.71
N THR A 123 -5.28 -10.86 3.73
CA THR A 123 -5.84 -11.85 2.80
C THR A 123 -5.31 -11.75 1.38
N GLY A 124 -4.47 -10.76 1.11
CA GLY A 124 -3.87 -10.51 -0.20
C GLY A 124 -2.40 -10.14 -0.10
N LEU A 125 -1.78 -9.92 -1.24
CA LEU A 125 -0.39 -9.48 -1.37
C LEU A 125 -0.31 -8.17 -2.14
N HIS A 126 0.57 -7.27 -1.70
CA HIS A 126 1.08 -6.16 -2.49
C HIS A 126 2.52 -6.46 -2.90
N GLY A 127 2.87 -6.12 -4.12
CA GLY A 127 4.24 -6.21 -4.61
C GLY A 127 4.68 -4.89 -5.25
N TYR A 128 5.94 -4.51 -5.08
CA TYR A 128 6.49 -3.27 -5.63
C TYR A 128 7.74 -3.56 -6.44
N GLY A 129 7.83 -2.94 -7.59
CA GLY A 129 8.97 -3.07 -8.51
C GLY A 129 9.06 -1.86 -9.43
N PHE A 130 10.00 -1.91 -10.37
CA PHE A 130 10.20 -0.85 -11.35
C PHE A 130 9.99 -1.40 -12.75
N ALA A 131 9.13 -0.74 -13.53
CA ALA A 131 8.87 -1.08 -14.92
C ALA A 131 8.36 0.14 -15.71
N ASP A 132 8.56 0.11 -17.01
CA ASP A 132 7.96 1.08 -17.92
C ASP A 132 6.64 0.53 -18.45
N LEU A 133 5.54 1.03 -17.93
CA LEU A 133 4.19 0.66 -18.36
C LEU A 133 3.55 1.72 -19.28
N ARG A 134 4.34 2.64 -19.84
CA ARG A 134 3.80 3.64 -20.78
C ARG A 134 3.08 2.98 -21.95
N GLY A 135 1.85 3.44 -22.21
CA GLY A 135 0.99 2.88 -23.27
C GLY A 135 0.18 1.65 -22.86
N ILE A 136 0.41 1.06 -21.70
CA ILE A 136 -0.41 -0.03 -21.18
C ILE A 136 -1.65 0.55 -20.50
N LYS A 137 -2.82 0.32 -21.10
CA LYS A 137 -4.10 0.82 -20.58
C LYS A 137 -4.81 -0.17 -19.66
N LYS A 138 -4.52 -1.46 -19.82
CA LYS A 138 -5.16 -2.52 -19.05
C LYS A 138 -4.40 -2.68 -17.73
N THR A 139 -5.12 -2.63 -16.62
CA THR A 139 -4.57 -2.77 -15.26
C THR A 139 -4.95 -4.09 -14.58
N ARG A 140 -5.84 -4.88 -15.17
CA ARG A 140 -6.35 -6.15 -14.63
C ARG A 140 -6.02 -7.30 -15.55
N PHE A 141 -5.42 -8.34 -14.99
CA PHE A 141 -4.96 -9.51 -15.74
C PHE A 141 -5.38 -10.79 -15.03
N THR A 142 -5.36 -11.91 -15.75
CA THR A 142 -5.35 -13.24 -15.16
C THR A 142 -4.00 -13.85 -15.47
N LEU A 143 -3.20 -14.10 -14.45
CA LEU A 143 -1.87 -14.68 -14.55
C LEU A 143 -1.83 -15.94 -13.68
N CYS A 144 -1.37 -17.05 -14.19
CA CYS A 144 -1.33 -18.34 -13.47
C CYS A 144 -2.68 -18.71 -12.82
N GLY A 145 -3.80 -18.34 -13.46
CA GLY A 145 -5.15 -18.63 -12.95
C GLY A 145 -5.68 -17.66 -11.87
N ILE A 146 -4.89 -16.70 -11.42
CA ILE A 146 -5.28 -15.72 -10.41
C ILE A 146 -5.51 -14.33 -11.03
N LYS A 147 -6.37 -13.55 -10.38
CA LYS A 147 -6.62 -12.15 -10.76
C LYS A 147 -5.54 -11.26 -10.18
N VAL A 148 -4.91 -10.46 -11.03
CA VAL A 148 -3.81 -9.55 -10.68
C VAL A 148 -4.17 -8.15 -11.15
N GLU A 149 -4.00 -7.17 -10.29
CA GLU A 149 -4.10 -5.76 -10.65
C GLU A 149 -2.70 -5.14 -10.64
N ILE A 150 -2.38 -4.33 -11.68
CA ILE A 150 -1.08 -3.66 -11.81
C ILE A 150 -1.31 -2.17 -11.97
N TYR A 151 -0.64 -1.38 -11.16
CA TYR A 151 -0.76 0.07 -11.11
C TYR A 151 0.60 0.75 -11.22
N SER A 152 0.66 1.87 -11.95
CA SER A 152 1.88 2.69 -12.08
C SER A 152 1.64 4.19 -11.88
N HIS A 153 0.39 4.65 -11.90
CA HIS A 153 0.07 6.07 -11.79
C HIS A 153 -1.32 6.29 -11.20
N SER A 154 -1.56 7.49 -10.69
CA SER A 154 -2.87 7.95 -10.18
C SER A 154 -3.51 6.98 -9.18
N ARG A 155 -2.69 6.32 -8.37
CA ARG A 155 -3.12 5.34 -7.39
C ARG A 155 -2.40 5.56 -6.06
N PHE A 156 -3.13 5.48 -4.97
CA PHE A 156 -2.60 5.34 -3.63
C PHE A 156 -2.56 3.86 -3.26
N MET A 157 -1.41 3.39 -2.83
CA MET A 157 -1.20 2.03 -2.35
C MET A 157 -0.78 2.07 -0.89
N THR A 158 -1.50 1.36 -0.04
CA THR A 158 -1.10 1.15 1.35
C THR A 158 0.13 0.27 1.41
N VAL A 159 1.05 0.56 2.34
CA VAL A 159 2.26 -0.21 2.60
C VAL A 159 2.23 -0.68 4.06
N THR A 160 2.64 -1.93 4.31
CA THR A 160 2.60 -2.59 5.63
C THR A 160 3.96 -3.08 6.08
#